data_0573b47ae1f6f533fa7fbcf701eb0e1f
#
_entry.id   0573b47ae1f6f533fa7fbcf701eb0e1f
#
_cell.length_a   1.000
_cell.length_b   1.000
_cell.length_c   1.000
_cell.angle_alpha   90.00
_cell.angle_beta   90.00
_cell.angle_gamma   90.00
#
_symmetry.space_group_name_H-M   'P 1'
#
loop_
_entity.id
_entity.type
_entity.pdbx_description
1 polymer ?
#
loop_
_entity_poly.entity_id
_entity_poly.type
_entity_poly.pdbx_seq_one_letter_code
_entity_poly.pdbx_strand_id
1 'polypeptide(L)'
;LTWRGMVHTIMPGTEELLAKEQVTAYLGIDPTADSLHIGHLCGVMMLRHFQRCGHKPLALVGGATGMIGDPSGKSAERNLLNEETLRHNVSCIKKQLAKFLDFESDAPNKAELVNNYDWMKDYTFLDFAREIGKHITVNYMMAKDSVQKRLNGEARDGLSFTEFTYQLLQGYDFLYLYENKNCKLQLGGSDQWGNITTGTELIRRTKGGEAFALTCPLITKADGGKFGKTESGNIWLDPNYTSPYKFYQFWLNVSDEDAAKYIKIFTSLSKEEIEALIAEH
;
A
#
# COMPACT_ATOMS: atom_id res chain seq x y z
N LEU A 1 1.31 -1.29 -16.27
CA LEU A 1 0.32 -1.70 -15.24
C LEU A 1 -1.07 -1.88 -15.84
N THR A 2 -1.49 -1.02 -16.78
CA THR A 2 -2.85 -1.02 -17.34
C THR A 2 -3.21 -2.37 -17.99
N TRP A 3 -2.39 -2.90 -18.90
CA TRP A 3 -2.68 -4.20 -19.55
C TRP A 3 -2.63 -5.39 -18.58
N ARG A 4 -1.97 -5.23 -17.44
CA ARG A 4 -1.93 -6.24 -16.36
C ARG A 4 -3.19 -6.23 -15.49
N GLY A 5 -4.11 -5.25 -15.68
CA GLY A 5 -5.26 -5.07 -14.81
C GLY A 5 -4.90 -4.55 -13.41
N MET A 6 -3.76 -3.88 -13.27
CA MET A 6 -3.24 -3.38 -11.99
C MET A 6 -3.54 -1.89 -11.76
N VAL A 7 -4.36 -1.26 -12.58
CA VAL A 7 -4.80 0.15 -12.41
C VAL A 7 -6.29 0.17 -12.12
N HIS A 8 -6.67 0.69 -10.95
CA HIS A 8 -8.06 0.95 -10.58
C HIS A 8 -8.38 2.43 -10.77
N THR A 9 -7.63 3.32 -10.11
CA THR A 9 -7.79 4.76 -10.23
C THR A 9 -6.41 5.40 -10.38
N ILE A 10 -6.29 6.31 -11.32
CA ILE A 10 -5.09 7.09 -11.56
C ILE A 10 -5.44 8.58 -11.56
N MET A 11 -4.66 9.38 -10.85
CA MET A 11 -4.84 10.83 -10.82
C MET A 11 -4.40 11.45 -12.15
N PRO A 12 -5.17 12.39 -12.73
CA PRO A 12 -4.76 13.09 -13.96
C PRO A 12 -3.34 13.67 -13.85
N GLY A 13 -2.56 13.56 -14.91
CA GLY A 13 -1.16 14.00 -14.95
C GLY A 13 -0.14 12.94 -14.49
N THR A 14 -0.57 11.82 -13.93
CA THR A 14 0.35 10.76 -13.46
C THR A 14 1.08 10.09 -14.63
N GLU A 15 0.39 9.76 -15.72
CA GLU A 15 1.01 9.10 -16.88
C GLU A 15 2.03 10.02 -17.55
N GLU A 16 1.72 11.30 -17.69
CA GLU A 16 2.62 12.32 -18.23
C GLU A 16 3.87 12.48 -17.36
N LEU A 17 3.70 12.49 -16.02
CA LEU A 17 4.81 12.55 -15.09
C LEU A 17 5.74 11.34 -15.25
N LEU A 18 5.17 10.13 -15.30
CA LEU A 18 5.93 8.88 -15.44
C LEU A 18 6.65 8.77 -16.79
N ALA A 19 6.08 9.34 -17.85
CA ALA A 19 6.73 9.35 -19.15
C ALA A 19 7.86 10.39 -19.28
N LYS A 20 7.82 11.46 -18.44
CA LYS A 20 8.72 12.60 -18.54
C LYS A 20 10.01 12.45 -17.73
N GLU A 21 9.93 11.85 -16.55
CA GLU A 21 11.05 11.81 -15.62
C GLU A 21 11.11 10.50 -14.81
N GLN A 22 12.27 10.24 -14.20
CA GLN A 22 12.38 9.21 -13.17
C GLN A 22 11.62 9.69 -11.93
N VAL A 23 10.56 8.96 -11.56
CA VAL A 23 9.68 9.31 -10.44
C VAL A 23 10.04 8.46 -9.22
N THR A 24 10.13 9.10 -8.06
CA THR A 24 10.10 8.41 -6.78
C THR A 24 8.65 8.18 -6.38
N ALA A 25 8.29 6.91 -6.18
CA ALA A 25 6.95 6.49 -5.77
C ALA A 25 7.04 5.65 -4.49
N TYR A 26 6.03 5.74 -3.61
CA TYR A 26 6.00 4.91 -2.42
C TYR A 26 4.71 4.13 -2.26
N LEU A 27 4.81 3.03 -1.53
CA LEU A 27 3.69 2.23 -1.05
C LEU A 27 3.90 1.97 0.45
N GLY A 28 2.86 2.23 1.24
CA GLY A 28 2.86 2.00 2.68
C GLY A 28 2.34 0.60 3.04
N ILE A 29 3.00 -0.03 4.00
CA ILE A 29 2.62 -1.34 4.56
C ILE A 29 2.68 -1.22 6.08
N ASP A 30 1.52 -1.35 6.74
CA ASP A 30 1.49 -1.43 8.20
C ASP A 30 1.95 -2.81 8.68
N PRO A 31 2.94 -2.88 9.59
CA PRO A 31 3.55 -4.13 10.04
C PRO A 31 2.67 -4.83 11.10
N THR A 32 1.45 -5.20 10.71
CA THR A 32 0.46 -5.83 11.62
C THR A 32 0.77 -7.29 11.95
N ALA A 33 1.73 -7.89 11.26
CA ALA A 33 2.28 -9.23 11.51
C ALA A 33 3.75 -9.26 11.09
N ASP A 34 4.47 -10.27 11.53
CA ASP A 34 5.88 -10.51 11.18
C ASP A 34 6.07 -11.16 9.79
N SER A 35 5.00 -11.27 9.01
CA SER A 35 5.04 -11.73 7.63
C SER A 35 4.05 -10.96 6.76
N LEU A 36 4.41 -10.78 5.50
CA LEU A 36 3.47 -10.46 4.43
C LEU A 36 2.68 -11.71 4.05
N HIS A 37 1.49 -11.52 3.51
CA HIS A 37 0.70 -12.57 2.86
C HIS A 37 0.44 -12.20 1.39
N ILE A 38 -0.07 -13.15 0.62
CA ILE A 38 -0.25 -12.94 -0.84
C ILE A 38 -1.16 -11.75 -1.18
N GLY A 39 -2.03 -11.32 -0.28
CA GLY A 39 -2.83 -10.09 -0.47
C GLY A 39 -1.98 -8.82 -0.59
N HIS A 40 -0.79 -8.77 0.01
CA HIS A 40 0.13 -7.64 -0.12
C HIS A 40 0.91 -7.67 -1.45
N LEU A 41 1.00 -8.84 -2.10
CA LEU A 41 1.84 -9.00 -3.29
C LEU A 41 1.43 -8.11 -4.45
N CYS A 42 0.15 -7.76 -4.60
CA CYS A 42 -0.27 -6.84 -5.66
C CYS A 42 0.46 -5.49 -5.55
N GLY A 43 0.48 -4.91 -4.35
CA GLY A 43 1.20 -3.67 -4.08
C GLY A 43 2.72 -3.81 -4.24
N VAL A 44 3.29 -4.91 -3.74
CA VAL A 44 4.72 -5.21 -3.89
C VAL A 44 5.09 -5.36 -5.37
N MET A 45 4.25 -6.04 -6.16
CA MET A 45 4.47 -6.18 -7.61
C MET A 45 4.34 -4.85 -8.35
N MET A 46 3.47 -3.93 -7.90
CA MET A 46 3.47 -2.56 -8.43
C MET A 46 4.83 -1.89 -8.23
N LEU A 47 5.37 -1.88 -7.02
CA LEU A 47 6.70 -1.32 -6.75
C LEU A 47 7.78 -2.00 -7.60
N ARG A 48 7.73 -3.33 -7.76
CA ARG A 48 8.66 -4.08 -8.62
C ARG A 48 8.59 -3.63 -10.08
N HIS A 49 7.38 -3.44 -10.63
CA HIS A 49 7.22 -2.95 -12.00
C HIS A 49 7.71 -1.51 -12.14
N PHE A 50 7.47 -0.65 -11.15
CA PHE A 50 8.03 0.70 -11.13
C PHE A 50 9.57 0.67 -11.19
N GLN A 51 10.19 -0.16 -10.37
CA GLN A 51 11.66 -0.30 -10.37
C GLN A 51 12.16 -0.80 -11.73
N ARG A 52 11.52 -1.82 -12.32
CA ARG A 52 11.89 -2.36 -13.63
C ARG A 52 11.73 -1.35 -14.77
N CYS A 53 10.84 -0.39 -14.63
CA CYS A 53 10.64 0.70 -15.59
C CYS A 53 11.57 1.91 -15.34
N GLY A 54 12.53 1.81 -14.43
CA GLY A 54 13.52 2.85 -14.17
C GLY A 54 13.10 3.87 -13.11
N HIS A 55 11.92 3.74 -12.50
CA HIS A 55 11.47 4.61 -11.41
C HIS A 55 12.00 4.11 -10.06
N LYS A 56 12.09 5.02 -9.07
CA LYS A 56 12.62 4.70 -7.73
C LYS A 56 11.48 4.34 -6.78
N PRO A 57 11.39 3.08 -6.30
CA PRO A 57 10.41 2.69 -5.30
C PRO A 57 10.90 2.97 -3.89
N LEU A 58 10.03 3.52 -3.04
CA LEU A 58 10.16 3.54 -1.59
C LEU A 58 9.17 2.55 -1.00
N ALA A 59 9.65 1.60 -0.20
CA ALA A 59 8.79 0.75 0.62
C ALA A 59 8.69 1.39 2.00
N LEU A 60 7.54 1.98 2.32
CA LEU A 60 7.29 2.55 3.64
C LEU A 60 6.72 1.45 4.55
N VAL A 61 7.38 1.20 5.66
CA VAL A 61 6.84 0.36 6.72
C VAL A 61 6.30 1.26 7.83
N GLY A 62 5.02 1.08 8.15
CA GLY A 62 4.28 1.94 9.07
C GLY A 62 4.56 1.65 10.54
N GLY A 63 5.78 1.91 11.04
CA GLY A 63 6.10 1.73 12.46
C GLY A 63 5.28 2.64 13.37
N ALA A 64 4.95 3.86 12.95
CA ALA A 64 4.07 4.75 13.69
C ALA A 64 2.57 4.45 13.39
N THR A 65 2.20 4.37 12.11
CA THR A 65 0.80 4.12 11.72
C THR A 65 0.31 2.74 12.14
N GLY A 66 1.18 1.75 12.26
CA GLY A 66 0.86 0.44 12.83
C GLY A 66 0.46 0.47 14.31
N MET A 67 0.84 1.52 15.05
CA MET A 67 0.38 1.74 16.43
C MET A 67 -1.04 2.30 16.48
N ILE A 68 -1.52 2.88 15.39
CA ILE A 68 -2.84 3.54 15.31
C ILE A 68 -3.85 2.59 14.65
N GLY A 69 -3.48 1.99 13.52
CA GLY A 69 -4.32 1.09 12.73
C GLY A 69 -5.18 1.79 11.69
N ASP A 70 -5.02 1.40 10.43
CA ASP A 70 -5.80 1.91 9.30
C ASP A 70 -7.24 1.43 9.35
N PRO A 71 -8.24 2.33 9.38
CA PRO A 71 -9.65 1.97 9.38
C PRO A 71 -10.17 1.59 7.98
N SER A 72 -9.44 1.86 6.90
CA SER A 72 -9.89 1.64 5.52
C SER A 72 -10.26 0.19 5.26
N GLY A 73 -11.46 -0.04 4.73
CA GLY A 73 -11.97 -1.38 4.43
C GLY A 73 -12.25 -2.26 5.67
N LYS A 74 -12.35 -1.67 6.86
CA LYS A 74 -12.59 -2.36 8.13
C LYS A 74 -13.90 -1.94 8.77
N SER A 75 -14.53 -2.88 9.48
CA SER A 75 -15.78 -2.66 10.23
C SER A 75 -15.57 -2.57 11.75
N ALA A 76 -14.36 -2.87 12.24
CA ALA A 76 -14.02 -2.83 13.67
C ALA A 76 -12.60 -2.26 13.87
N GLU A 77 -12.37 -1.67 15.04
CA GLU A 77 -11.07 -1.15 15.46
C GLU A 77 -10.03 -2.29 15.57
N ARG A 78 -8.77 -1.96 15.26
CA ARG A 78 -7.66 -2.92 15.38
C ARG A 78 -7.11 -2.97 16.80
N ASN A 79 -6.61 -4.14 17.18
CA ASN A 79 -5.76 -4.27 18.37
C ASN A 79 -4.44 -3.54 18.13
N LEU A 80 -4.10 -2.66 19.06
CA LEU A 80 -2.87 -1.90 19.02
C LEU A 80 -1.68 -2.80 19.37
N LEU A 81 -0.61 -2.70 18.57
CA LEU A 81 0.64 -3.42 18.80
C LEU A 81 1.60 -2.55 19.64
N ASN A 82 2.43 -3.19 20.46
CA ASN A 82 3.50 -2.50 21.17
C ASN A 82 4.71 -2.25 20.26
N GLU A 83 5.59 -1.34 20.68
CA GLU A 83 6.75 -0.91 19.89
C GLU A 83 7.74 -2.06 19.60
N GLU A 84 7.96 -2.96 20.54
CA GLU A 84 8.87 -4.10 20.37
C GLU A 84 8.37 -5.05 19.27
N THR A 85 7.10 -5.42 19.32
CA THR A 85 6.45 -6.24 18.28
C THR A 85 6.50 -5.55 16.93
N LEU A 86 6.25 -4.25 16.85
CA LEU A 86 6.32 -3.51 15.60
C LEU A 86 7.74 -3.49 15.02
N ARG A 87 8.76 -3.28 15.84
CA ARG A 87 10.18 -3.33 15.40
C ARG A 87 10.54 -4.71 14.86
N HIS A 88 10.11 -5.77 15.54
CA HIS A 88 10.30 -7.14 15.06
C HIS A 88 9.64 -7.34 13.68
N ASN A 89 8.37 -6.98 13.56
CA ASN A 89 7.61 -7.12 12.32
C ASN A 89 8.26 -6.34 11.16
N VAL A 90 8.69 -5.10 11.41
CA VAL A 90 9.42 -4.27 10.42
C VAL A 90 10.65 -5.01 9.88
N SER A 91 11.45 -5.61 10.79
CA SER A 91 12.64 -6.37 10.40
C SER A 91 12.30 -7.58 9.52
N CYS A 92 11.24 -8.31 9.86
CA CYS A 92 10.79 -9.47 9.09
C CYS A 92 10.27 -9.08 7.70
N ILE A 93 9.45 -8.03 7.63
CA ILE A 93 8.90 -7.51 6.36
C ILE A 93 10.02 -7.04 5.43
N LYS A 94 11.04 -6.34 5.96
CA LYS A 94 12.20 -5.91 5.19
C LYS A 94 12.87 -7.07 4.46
N LYS A 95 13.10 -8.20 5.15
CA LYS A 95 13.73 -9.40 4.57
C LYS A 95 12.87 -10.01 3.45
N GLN A 96 11.56 -9.93 3.58
CA GLN A 96 10.65 -10.44 2.55
C GLN A 96 10.61 -9.52 1.33
N LEU A 97 10.54 -8.20 1.52
CA LEU A 97 10.57 -7.22 0.43
C LEU A 97 11.85 -7.29 -0.40
N ALA A 98 12.99 -7.61 0.22
CA ALA A 98 14.28 -7.78 -0.46
C ALA A 98 14.29 -8.92 -1.49
N LYS A 99 13.31 -9.82 -1.47
CA LYS A 99 13.14 -10.85 -2.50
C LYS A 99 12.49 -10.32 -3.79
N PHE A 100 11.84 -9.17 -3.73
CA PHE A 100 11.08 -8.59 -4.85
C PHE A 100 11.72 -7.32 -5.41
N LEU A 101 12.36 -6.55 -4.56
CA LEU A 101 12.93 -5.24 -4.87
C LEU A 101 14.45 -5.27 -4.68
N ASP A 102 15.14 -4.56 -5.54
CA ASP A 102 16.57 -4.36 -5.43
C ASP A 102 16.86 -3.16 -4.50
N PHE A 103 17.38 -3.45 -3.31
CA PHE A 103 17.80 -2.46 -2.31
C PHE A 103 19.32 -2.22 -2.29
N GLU A 104 20.12 -3.07 -2.95
CA GLU A 104 21.54 -3.18 -2.68
C GLU A 104 22.44 -2.75 -3.86
N SER A 105 21.91 -2.77 -5.09
CA SER A 105 22.71 -2.36 -6.25
C SER A 105 23.06 -0.86 -6.22
N ASP A 106 24.00 -0.47 -7.07
CA ASP A 106 24.36 0.94 -7.27
C ASP A 106 23.46 1.65 -8.30
N ALA A 107 22.36 1.02 -8.71
CA ALA A 107 21.42 1.61 -9.65
C ALA A 107 20.78 2.89 -9.06
N PRO A 108 20.59 3.95 -9.88
CA PRO A 108 20.02 5.21 -9.41
C PRO A 108 18.57 5.06 -8.91
N ASN A 109 17.90 4.00 -9.33
CA ASN A 109 16.54 3.66 -8.95
C ASN A 109 16.46 2.46 -7.99
N LYS A 110 17.55 2.17 -7.27
CA LYS A 110 17.47 1.17 -6.20
C LYS A 110 16.38 1.53 -5.19
N ALA A 111 15.69 0.51 -4.69
CA ALA A 111 14.64 0.69 -3.69
C ALA A 111 15.22 1.20 -2.36
N GLU A 112 14.40 1.91 -1.62
CA GLU A 112 14.73 2.34 -0.26
C GLU A 112 13.60 1.92 0.68
N LEU A 113 13.97 1.37 1.84
CA LEU A 113 13.04 1.11 2.92
C LEU A 113 13.03 2.31 3.84
N VAL A 114 11.84 2.83 4.13
CA VAL A 114 11.64 3.93 5.08
C VAL A 114 10.63 3.53 6.15
N ASN A 115 10.78 4.08 7.35
CA ASN A 115 9.89 3.81 8.48
C ASN A 115 9.32 5.14 8.98
N ASN A 116 8.01 5.30 8.96
CA ASN A 116 7.38 6.55 9.38
C ASN A 116 7.53 6.84 10.89
N TYR A 117 7.93 5.86 11.70
CA TYR A 117 8.30 6.09 13.08
C TYR A 117 9.46 7.08 13.19
N ASP A 118 10.41 7.08 12.23
CA ASP A 118 11.62 7.93 12.28
C ASP A 118 11.30 9.43 12.26
N TRP A 119 10.21 9.83 11.61
CA TRP A 119 9.79 11.24 11.55
C TRP A 119 8.58 11.59 12.39
N MET A 120 7.82 10.59 12.88
CA MET A 120 6.64 10.83 13.70
C MET A 120 6.91 10.79 15.20
N LYS A 121 7.91 10.03 15.66
CA LYS A 121 8.20 9.81 17.09
C LYS A 121 8.44 11.07 17.88
N ASP A 122 9.00 12.10 17.25
CA ASP A 122 9.37 13.36 17.89
C ASP A 122 8.28 14.42 17.81
N TYR A 123 7.18 14.16 17.09
CA TYR A 123 6.02 15.05 17.04
C TYR A 123 5.21 14.97 18.33
N THR A 124 5.03 16.11 18.99
CA THR A 124 3.99 16.20 20.03
C THR A 124 2.61 16.32 19.38
N PHE A 125 1.58 15.93 20.12
CA PHE A 125 0.20 16.10 19.66
C PHE A 125 -0.13 17.57 19.34
N LEU A 126 0.35 18.49 20.17
CA LEU A 126 0.12 19.94 19.97
C LEU A 126 0.80 20.45 18.70
N ASP A 127 2.04 20.03 18.44
CA ASP A 127 2.78 20.45 17.26
C ASP A 127 2.14 19.88 15.99
N PHE A 128 1.75 18.61 15.99
CA PHE A 128 1.05 17.99 14.87
C PHE A 128 -0.28 18.66 14.57
N ALA A 129 -1.10 18.94 15.60
CA ALA A 129 -2.37 19.64 15.44
C ALA A 129 -2.17 21.04 14.87
N ARG A 130 -1.16 21.78 15.35
CA ARG A 130 -0.85 23.15 14.92
C ARG A 130 -0.25 23.21 13.52
N GLU A 131 0.66 22.28 13.19
CA GLU A 131 1.45 22.38 11.96
C GLU A 131 0.79 21.63 10.79
N ILE A 132 0.18 20.49 11.05
CA ILE A 132 -0.44 19.64 10.04
C ILE A 132 -1.96 19.75 10.07
N GLY A 133 -2.57 19.57 11.23
CA GLY A 133 -4.02 19.52 11.38
C GLY A 133 -4.75 20.75 10.86
N LYS A 134 -4.16 21.95 11.00
CA LYS A 134 -4.79 23.20 10.52
C LYS A 134 -4.98 23.27 9.00
N HIS A 135 -4.26 22.47 8.22
CA HIS A 135 -4.32 22.51 6.76
C HIS A 135 -5.42 21.66 6.16
N ILE A 136 -5.97 20.71 6.91
CA ILE A 136 -7.06 19.83 6.46
C ILE A 136 -8.29 20.08 7.32
N THR A 137 -9.41 20.45 6.69
CA THR A 137 -10.64 20.71 7.43
C THR A 137 -11.33 19.40 7.86
N VAL A 138 -12.05 19.43 8.99
CA VAL A 138 -12.86 18.29 9.45
C VAL A 138 -13.89 17.90 8.38
N ASN A 139 -14.52 18.88 7.71
CA ASN A 139 -15.47 18.59 6.62
C ASN A 139 -14.83 17.80 5.48
N TYR A 140 -13.59 18.12 5.10
CA TYR A 140 -12.84 17.36 4.09
C TYR A 140 -12.60 15.92 4.57
N MET A 141 -12.20 15.74 5.81
CA MET A 141 -11.95 14.42 6.39
C MET A 141 -13.23 13.58 6.49
N MET A 142 -14.33 14.20 6.91
CA MET A 142 -15.63 13.55 7.02
C MET A 142 -16.24 13.15 5.68
N ALA A 143 -15.91 13.83 4.60
CA ALA A 143 -16.40 13.51 3.25
C ALA A 143 -15.77 12.24 2.64
N LYS A 144 -14.79 11.62 3.29
CA LYS A 144 -14.17 10.37 2.79
C LYS A 144 -15.12 9.18 2.93
N ASP A 145 -15.19 8.34 1.90
CA ASP A 145 -16.07 7.17 1.87
C ASP A 145 -15.88 6.23 3.07
N SER A 146 -14.62 6.01 3.48
CA SER A 146 -14.28 5.18 4.64
C SER A 146 -14.85 5.75 5.95
N VAL A 147 -14.86 7.07 6.10
CA VAL A 147 -15.42 7.77 7.25
C VAL A 147 -16.97 7.73 7.18
N GLN A 148 -17.55 8.05 6.03
CA GLN A 148 -19.00 8.07 5.84
C GLN A 148 -19.64 6.69 6.13
N LYS A 149 -19.05 5.60 5.65
CA LYS A 149 -19.51 4.24 5.92
C LYS A 149 -19.56 3.93 7.43
N ARG A 150 -18.57 4.40 8.18
CA ARG A 150 -18.53 4.21 9.64
C ARG A 150 -19.56 5.08 10.38
N LEU A 151 -19.76 6.32 9.93
CA LEU A 151 -20.73 7.25 10.55
C LEU A 151 -22.19 6.90 10.24
N ASN A 152 -22.47 6.35 9.07
CA ASN A 152 -23.83 6.04 8.61
C ASN A 152 -24.37 4.69 9.13
N GLY A 153 -23.67 4.04 10.04
CA GLY A 153 -24.14 2.81 10.70
C GLY A 153 -23.92 1.52 9.92
N GLU A 154 -23.11 1.54 8.86
CA GLU A 154 -22.71 0.32 8.14
C GLU A 154 -21.71 -0.53 8.95
N ALA A 155 -21.15 0.03 10.02
CA ALA A 155 -20.26 -0.64 10.96
C ALA A 155 -20.92 -0.82 12.33
N ARG A 156 -20.53 -1.90 13.04
CA ARG A 156 -21.05 -2.20 14.40
C ARG A 156 -20.61 -1.17 15.41
N ASP A 157 -19.40 -0.65 15.27
CA ASP A 157 -18.79 0.31 16.18
C ASP A 157 -18.62 1.65 15.47
N GLY A 158 -18.75 2.76 16.22
CA GLY A 158 -18.44 4.09 15.71
C GLY A 158 -17.00 4.23 15.28
N LEU A 159 -16.63 5.40 14.77
CA LEU A 159 -15.26 5.75 14.39
C LEU A 159 -14.58 6.42 15.61
N SER A 160 -13.48 5.83 16.12
CA SER A 160 -12.71 6.46 17.19
C SER A 160 -11.93 7.68 16.67
N PHE A 161 -11.55 8.59 17.58
CA PHE A 161 -10.69 9.73 17.23
C PHE A 161 -9.36 9.25 16.65
N THR A 162 -8.81 8.16 17.19
CA THR A 162 -7.57 7.53 16.72
C THR A 162 -7.69 7.10 15.26
N GLU A 163 -8.72 6.33 14.92
CA GLU A 163 -8.97 5.91 13.54
C GLU A 163 -9.26 7.11 12.61
N PHE A 164 -10.02 8.11 13.08
CA PHE A 164 -10.35 9.30 12.31
C PHE A 164 -9.09 10.10 11.92
N THR A 165 -8.11 10.18 12.82
CA THR A 165 -6.85 10.91 12.56
C THR A 165 -5.88 10.16 11.67
N TYR A 166 -6.05 8.85 11.43
CA TYR A 166 -5.15 8.04 10.62
C TYR A 166 -4.89 8.64 9.24
N GLN A 167 -5.93 9.15 8.58
CA GLN A 167 -5.79 9.79 7.27
C GLN A 167 -4.84 11.01 7.26
N LEU A 168 -4.74 11.74 8.38
CA LEU A 168 -3.77 12.83 8.52
C LEU A 168 -2.35 12.32 8.70
N LEU A 169 -2.17 11.22 9.44
CA LEU A 169 -0.85 10.61 9.64
C LEU A 169 -0.29 10.08 8.33
N GLN A 170 -1.10 9.34 7.57
CA GLN A 170 -0.69 8.88 6.24
C GLN A 170 -0.51 10.04 5.26
N GLY A 171 -1.32 11.08 5.34
CA GLY A 171 -1.16 12.29 4.55
C GLY A 171 0.16 13.01 4.85
N TYR A 172 0.56 13.04 6.13
CA TYR A 172 1.84 13.61 6.54
C TYR A 172 3.03 12.76 6.08
N ASP A 173 2.93 11.43 6.05
CA ASP A 173 3.95 10.58 5.43
C ASP A 173 4.24 11.01 4.00
N PHE A 174 3.18 11.25 3.22
CA PHE A 174 3.36 11.70 1.83
C PHE A 174 4.01 13.08 1.76
N LEU A 175 3.58 14.02 2.58
CA LEU A 175 4.21 15.35 2.65
C LEU A 175 5.70 15.24 3.03
N TYR A 176 6.03 14.45 4.06
CA TYR A 176 7.41 14.25 4.48
C TYR A 176 8.28 13.65 3.36
N LEU A 177 7.78 12.61 2.70
CA LEU A 177 8.51 11.97 1.59
C LEU A 177 8.60 12.87 0.36
N TYR A 178 7.59 13.70 0.12
CA TYR A 178 7.63 14.73 -0.93
C TYR A 178 8.77 15.72 -0.69
N GLU A 179 8.90 16.23 0.53
CA GLU A 179 9.93 17.22 0.89
C GLU A 179 11.33 16.63 0.98
N ASN A 180 11.47 15.44 1.55
CA ASN A 180 12.78 14.88 1.93
C ASN A 180 13.30 13.84 0.94
N LYS A 181 12.45 13.27 0.08
CA LYS A 181 12.79 12.20 -0.87
C LYS A 181 12.37 12.51 -2.30
N ASN A 182 11.88 13.72 -2.57
CA ASN A 182 11.29 14.09 -3.87
C ASN A 182 10.26 13.05 -4.36
N CYS A 183 9.47 12.50 -3.44
CA CYS A 183 8.47 11.49 -3.73
C CYS A 183 7.19 12.16 -4.21
N LYS A 184 6.87 12.01 -5.49
CA LYS A 184 5.71 12.68 -6.13
C LYS A 184 4.50 11.77 -6.30
N LEU A 185 4.62 10.47 -6.06
CA LEU A 185 3.57 9.50 -6.34
C LEU A 185 3.37 8.55 -5.16
N GLN A 186 2.13 8.40 -4.71
CA GLN A 186 1.75 7.33 -3.77
C GLN A 186 0.96 6.24 -4.49
N LEU A 187 1.32 4.99 -4.20
CA LEU A 187 0.68 3.77 -4.66
C LEU A 187 -0.12 3.14 -3.51
N GLY A 188 -1.20 2.46 -3.83
CA GLY A 188 -1.99 1.74 -2.83
C GLY A 188 -3.08 0.85 -3.44
N GLY A 189 -3.84 0.15 -2.61
CA GLY A 189 -5.08 -0.48 -3.01
C GLY A 189 -6.21 0.55 -3.22
N SER A 190 -7.28 0.16 -3.89
CA SER A 190 -8.42 1.06 -4.15
C SER A 190 -9.08 1.59 -2.87
N ASP A 191 -9.00 0.83 -1.78
CA ASP A 191 -9.46 1.24 -0.45
C ASP A 191 -8.64 2.38 0.17
N GLN A 192 -7.43 2.62 -0.33
CA GLN A 192 -6.50 3.66 0.14
C GLN A 192 -6.71 5.03 -0.53
N TRP A 193 -7.56 5.13 -1.55
CA TRP A 193 -7.72 6.37 -2.32
C TRP A 193 -8.00 7.59 -1.45
N GLY A 194 -8.85 7.47 -0.44
CA GLY A 194 -9.19 8.53 0.50
C GLY A 194 -7.98 9.04 1.30
N ASN A 195 -7.17 8.13 1.83
CA ASN A 195 -5.96 8.45 2.58
C ASN A 195 -4.90 9.08 1.67
N ILE A 196 -4.69 8.51 0.47
CA ILE A 196 -3.71 9.02 -0.51
C ILE A 196 -4.05 10.44 -0.94
N THR A 197 -5.31 10.71 -1.27
CA THR A 197 -5.75 12.05 -1.68
C THR A 197 -5.70 13.07 -0.55
N THR A 198 -5.76 12.67 0.71
CA THR A 198 -5.47 13.56 1.85
C THR A 198 -4.02 14.03 1.81
N GLY A 199 -3.08 13.15 1.46
CA GLY A 199 -1.67 13.50 1.27
C GLY A 199 -1.44 14.47 0.09
N THR A 200 -2.03 14.22 -1.07
CA THR A 200 -1.92 15.14 -2.22
C THR A 200 -2.49 16.52 -1.91
N GLU A 201 -3.62 16.57 -1.19
CA GLU A 201 -4.24 17.83 -0.77
C GLU A 201 -3.39 18.57 0.27
N LEU A 202 -2.78 17.84 1.21
CA LEU A 202 -1.88 18.42 2.21
C LEU A 202 -0.64 19.05 1.53
N ILE A 203 -0.03 18.37 0.57
CA ILE A 203 1.09 18.89 -0.23
C ILE A 203 0.67 20.16 -0.99
N ARG A 204 -0.47 20.13 -1.65
CA ARG A 204 -1.00 21.29 -2.37
C ARG A 204 -1.20 22.50 -1.46
N ARG A 205 -1.79 22.29 -0.28
CA ARG A 205 -2.11 23.38 0.66
C ARG A 205 -0.89 23.95 1.37
N THR A 206 0.11 23.10 1.67
CA THR A 206 1.28 23.51 2.45
C THR A 206 2.43 24.00 1.57
N LYS A 207 2.62 23.41 0.39
CA LYS A 207 3.77 23.65 -0.50
C LYS A 207 3.39 24.26 -1.83
N GLY A 208 2.11 24.32 -2.19
CA GLY A 208 1.67 24.71 -3.54
C GLY A 208 2.17 23.75 -4.62
N GLY A 209 2.62 22.55 -4.23
CA GLY A 209 3.17 21.55 -5.12
C GLY A 209 2.12 20.57 -5.64
N GLU A 210 2.51 19.77 -6.64
CA GLU A 210 1.69 18.71 -7.20
C GLU A 210 2.23 17.35 -6.76
N ALA A 211 1.32 16.49 -6.33
CA ALA A 211 1.59 15.09 -6.02
C ALA A 211 0.46 14.24 -6.57
N PHE A 212 0.77 12.97 -6.86
CA PHE A 212 -0.07 12.10 -7.66
C PHE A 212 -0.41 10.81 -6.93
N ALA A 213 -1.45 10.14 -7.38
CA ALA A 213 -1.97 8.91 -6.81
C ALA A 213 -2.27 7.89 -7.89
N LEU A 214 -1.95 6.63 -7.62
CA LEU A 214 -2.34 5.49 -8.42
C LEU A 214 -2.73 4.35 -7.50
N THR A 215 -3.91 3.77 -7.72
CA THR A 215 -4.38 2.62 -6.94
C THR A 215 -4.61 1.40 -7.82
N CYS A 216 -4.34 0.21 -7.26
CA CYS A 216 -4.70 -1.05 -7.86
C CYS A 216 -6.06 -1.55 -7.34
N PRO A 217 -6.77 -2.38 -8.12
CA PRO A 217 -7.98 -3.02 -7.62
C PRO A 217 -7.67 -3.96 -6.45
N LEU A 218 -8.61 -4.09 -5.54
CA LEU A 218 -8.56 -5.18 -4.56
C LEU A 218 -8.76 -6.51 -5.31
N ILE A 219 -7.85 -7.44 -5.10
CA ILE A 219 -7.91 -8.73 -5.75
C ILE A 219 -9.00 -9.58 -5.09
N THR A 220 -9.90 -10.10 -5.91
CA THR A 220 -10.94 -11.06 -5.52
C THR A 220 -10.82 -12.30 -6.38
N LYS A 221 -11.34 -13.43 -5.87
CA LYS A 221 -11.53 -14.63 -6.66
C LYS A 221 -12.72 -14.47 -7.62
N ALA A 222 -12.77 -15.28 -8.67
CA ALA A 222 -13.90 -15.32 -9.62
C ALA A 222 -15.24 -15.60 -8.92
N ASP A 223 -15.24 -16.38 -7.86
CA ASP A 223 -16.43 -16.68 -7.03
C ASP A 223 -16.83 -15.54 -6.07
N GLY A 224 -16.15 -14.38 -6.12
CA GLY A 224 -16.37 -13.24 -5.23
C GLY A 224 -15.70 -13.37 -3.86
N GLY A 225 -15.00 -14.46 -3.59
CA GLY A 225 -14.28 -14.70 -2.35
C GLY A 225 -13.05 -13.79 -2.22
N LYS A 226 -12.59 -13.62 -0.98
CA LYS A 226 -11.37 -12.83 -0.70
C LYS A 226 -10.13 -13.58 -1.17
N PHE A 227 -9.33 -12.91 -2.01
CA PHE A 227 -8.03 -13.44 -2.44
C PHE A 227 -7.09 -13.66 -1.24
N GLY A 228 -6.41 -14.80 -1.25
CA GLY A 228 -5.42 -15.13 -0.23
C GLY A 228 -5.96 -15.58 1.11
N LYS A 229 -7.28 -15.70 1.25
CA LYS A 229 -7.91 -16.33 2.41
C LYS A 229 -8.40 -17.73 2.04
N THR A 230 -8.05 -18.68 2.90
CA THR A 230 -8.54 -20.05 2.88
C THR A 230 -9.31 -20.33 4.17
N GLU A 231 -9.92 -21.49 4.30
CA GLU A 231 -10.55 -21.94 5.56
C GLU A 231 -9.56 -21.96 6.73
N SER A 232 -8.27 -22.17 6.44
CA SER A 232 -7.17 -22.16 7.43
C SER A 232 -6.52 -20.79 7.63
N GLY A 233 -7.05 -19.71 7.06
CA GLY A 233 -6.55 -18.35 7.22
C GLY A 233 -5.80 -17.79 6.00
N ASN A 234 -4.86 -16.88 6.25
CA ASN A 234 -4.08 -16.24 5.18
C ASN A 234 -3.00 -17.19 4.62
N ILE A 235 -2.69 -17.00 3.34
CA ILE A 235 -1.50 -17.60 2.71
C ILE A 235 -0.33 -16.62 2.92
N TRP A 236 0.59 -17.02 3.78
CA TRP A 236 1.73 -16.21 4.21
C TRP A 236 2.95 -16.41 3.31
N LEU A 237 3.81 -15.40 3.24
CA LEU A 237 5.10 -15.50 2.54
C LEU A 237 6.20 -16.13 3.40
N ASP A 238 6.00 -16.23 4.73
CA ASP A 238 6.90 -16.92 5.63
C ASP A 238 6.64 -18.43 5.58
N PRO A 239 7.66 -19.27 5.29
CA PRO A 239 7.52 -20.72 5.21
C PRO A 239 7.14 -21.38 6.55
N ASN A 240 7.34 -20.70 7.67
CA ASN A 240 6.93 -21.19 8.98
C ASN A 240 5.41 -21.11 9.18
N TYR A 241 4.74 -20.15 8.54
CA TYR A 241 3.28 -20.00 8.62
C TYR A 241 2.56 -20.72 7.49
N THR A 242 3.09 -20.65 6.28
CA THR A 242 2.58 -21.37 5.12
C THR A 242 3.73 -22.12 4.46
N SER A 243 3.75 -23.45 4.59
CA SER A 243 4.83 -24.24 4.01
C SER A 243 4.95 -24.03 2.50
N PRO A 244 6.14 -24.19 1.89
CA PRO A 244 6.32 -24.08 0.45
C PRO A 244 5.36 -24.96 -0.35
N TYR A 245 5.05 -26.17 0.16
CA TYR A 245 4.08 -27.05 -0.45
C TYR A 245 2.66 -26.45 -0.45
N LYS A 246 2.19 -25.93 0.68
CA LYS A 246 0.87 -25.28 0.78
C LYS A 246 0.81 -24.00 -0.09
N PHE A 247 1.88 -23.24 -0.16
CA PHE A 247 2.00 -22.06 -1.01
C PHE A 247 1.88 -22.45 -2.50
N TYR A 248 2.61 -23.49 -2.91
CA TYR A 248 2.50 -24.01 -4.27
C TYR A 248 1.10 -24.54 -4.58
N GLN A 249 0.51 -25.33 -3.67
CA GLN A 249 -0.84 -25.88 -3.83
C GLN A 249 -1.91 -24.78 -3.95
N PHE A 250 -1.73 -23.64 -3.28
CA PHE A 250 -2.65 -22.50 -3.43
C PHE A 250 -2.70 -22.02 -4.89
N TRP A 251 -1.55 -21.85 -5.52
CA TRP A 251 -1.48 -21.41 -6.93
C TRP A 251 -1.94 -22.50 -7.91
N LEU A 252 -1.62 -23.74 -7.63
CA LEU A 252 -2.02 -24.88 -8.48
C LEU A 252 -3.55 -25.09 -8.50
N ASN A 253 -4.24 -24.77 -7.41
CA ASN A 253 -5.68 -24.94 -7.29
C ASN A 253 -6.49 -23.67 -7.63
N VAL A 254 -5.86 -22.66 -8.21
CA VAL A 254 -6.57 -21.48 -8.74
C VAL A 254 -7.41 -21.90 -9.94
N SER A 255 -8.63 -21.33 -10.07
CA SER A 255 -9.46 -21.57 -11.26
C SER A 255 -8.80 -21.03 -12.53
N ASP A 256 -9.13 -21.58 -13.69
CA ASP A 256 -8.58 -21.13 -14.97
C ASP A 256 -8.86 -19.65 -15.23
N GLU A 257 -10.06 -19.18 -14.89
CA GLU A 257 -10.43 -17.76 -14.97
C GLU A 257 -9.52 -16.86 -14.10
N ASP A 258 -9.29 -17.28 -12.86
CA ASP A 258 -8.40 -16.57 -11.95
C ASP A 258 -6.93 -16.70 -12.36
N ALA A 259 -6.49 -17.84 -12.90
CA ALA A 259 -5.14 -18.07 -13.37
C ALA A 259 -4.76 -17.09 -14.48
N ALA A 260 -5.64 -16.90 -15.47
CA ALA A 260 -5.46 -15.94 -16.56
C ALA A 260 -5.34 -14.49 -16.08
N LYS A 261 -5.98 -14.15 -14.97
CA LYS A 261 -5.89 -12.84 -14.31
C LYS A 261 -4.62 -12.73 -13.46
N TYR A 262 -4.34 -13.74 -12.64
CA TYR A 262 -3.25 -13.68 -11.65
C TYR A 262 -1.87 -13.79 -12.29
N ILE A 263 -1.72 -14.50 -13.40
CA ILE A 263 -0.45 -14.56 -14.14
C ILE A 263 0.03 -13.16 -14.58
N LYS A 264 -0.91 -12.27 -14.91
CA LYS A 264 -0.62 -10.88 -15.29
C LYS A 264 -0.12 -10.05 -14.10
N ILE A 265 -0.65 -10.31 -12.91
CA ILE A 265 -0.40 -9.51 -11.69
C ILE A 265 0.86 -10.00 -10.99
N PHE A 266 0.99 -11.32 -10.79
CA PHE A 266 1.98 -11.92 -9.89
C PHE A 266 3.22 -12.44 -10.59
N THR A 267 3.38 -12.20 -11.89
CA THR A 267 4.60 -12.57 -12.64
C THR A 267 5.31 -11.36 -13.21
N SER A 268 6.56 -11.58 -13.61
CA SER A 268 7.37 -10.60 -14.35
C SER A 268 7.45 -10.90 -15.84
N LEU A 269 6.64 -11.83 -16.33
CA LEU A 269 6.58 -12.20 -17.74
C LEU A 269 6.13 -11.02 -18.61
N SER A 270 6.55 -10.99 -19.85
CA SER A 270 6.08 -10.01 -20.83
C SER A 270 4.62 -10.27 -21.22
N LYS A 271 4.03 -9.32 -21.94
CA LYS A 271 2.66 -9.47 -22.43
C LYS A 271 2.57 -10.64 -23.42
N GLU A 272 3.53 -10.73 -24.32
CA GLU A 272 3.60 -11.75 -25.38
C GLU A 272 3.78 -13.16 -24.77
N GLU A 273 4.64 -13.29 -23.76
CA GLU A 273 4.82 -14.56 -23.02
C GLU A 273 3.53 -15.00 -22.33
N ILE A 274 2.81 -14.07 -21.68
CA ILE A 274 1.56 -14.38 -21.00
C ILE A 274 0.46 -14.73 -21.98
N GLU A 275 0.33 -13.99 -23.10
CA GLU A 275 -0.67 -14.27 -24.14
C GLU A 275 -0.43 -15.63 -24.79
N ALA A 276 0.85 -16.01 -25.02
CA ALA A 276 1.20 -17.32 -25.52
C ALA A 276 0.83 -18.45 -24.56
N LEU A 277 1.14 -18.27 -23.26
CA LEU A 277 0.76 -19.27 -22.25
C LEU A 277 -0.77 -19.43 -22.09
N ILE A 278 -1.52 -18.34 -22.13
CA ILE A 278 -2.99 -18.39 -22.03
C ILE A 278 -3.61 -19.03 -23.28
N ALA A 279 -2.98 -18.86 -24.44
CA ALA A 279 -3.48 -19.45 -25.69
C ALA A 279 -3.15 -20.96 -25.82
N GLU A 280 -2.14 -21.44 -25.11
CA GLU A 280 -1.73 -22.85 -25.09
C GLU A 280 -2.62 -23.70 -24.14
N HIS A 281 -3.22 -23.09 -23.15
CA HIS A 281 -4.04 -23.72 -22.12
C HIS A 281 -5.50 -23.25 -22.16
#